data_924102783faa43fae289ea0be094414c
#
_entry.id   924102783faa43fae289ea0be094414c
#
_cell.length_a   1.000
_cell.length_b   1.000
_cell.length_c   1.000
_cell.angle_alpha   90.00
_cell.angle_beta   90.00
_cell.angle_gamma   90.00
#
_symmetry.space_group_name_H-M   'P 1'
#
loop_
_entity.id
_entity.type
_entity.pdbx_description
1 polymer ?
#
loop_
_entity_poly.entity_id
_entity_poly.type
_entity_poly.pdbx_seq_one_letter_code
_entity_poly.pdbx_strand_id
1 'polypeptide(L)'
;MIAIVSHDAGGAEILRSWLSQNKQPYCLVLGGPAIAIFQRKLGNCEINPLSQAIELCDWVLCGTSWKSDLEKQAIAMAKVAGKKVIAFLDHWVEFEGRFQNKGVSVFPDEIWVGDTDAKRVAQKKFPDVAVVLKSNPYFDDLEIELRANTNFLRDSKKCSVLYVCEPLSEQALLHYGDERYFGYTEEDALKFFFKNTG
;
A
#
# COMPACT_ATOMS: atom_id res chain seq x y z
N MET A 1 3.63 22.76 1.25
CA MET A 1 3.17 21.80 0.22
C MET A 1 3.74 20.42 0.52
N ILE A 2 2.98 19.34 0.28
CA ILE A 2 3.45 17.96 0.48
C ILE A 2 3.71 17.28 -0.87
N ALA A 3 4.77 16.46 -0.97
CA ALA A 3 4.91 15.53 -2.07
C ALA A 3 4.33 14.16 -1.66
N ILE A 4 3.37 13.66 -2.41
CA ILE A 4 2.80 12.32 -2.27
C ILE A 4 3.47 11.41 -3.29
N VAL A 5 4.12 10.35 -2.83
CA VAL A 5 4.85 9.41 -3.70
C VAL A 5 4.29 8.01 -3.54
N SER A 6 3.84 7.39 -4.63
CA SER A 6 3.28 6.04 -4.57
C SER A 6 3.40 5.26 -5.88
N HIS A 7 3.67 3.98 -5.76
CA HIS A 7 3.67 3.03 -6.87
C HIS A 7 2.64 1.92 -6.67
N ASP A 8 2.65 1.24 -5.52
CA ASP A 8 1.83 0.06 -5.28
C ASP A 8 0.39 0.41 -4.90
N ALA A 9 -0.54 -0.50 -5.22
CA ALA A 9 -1.97 -0.26 -5.06
C ALA A 9 -2.38 -0.01 -3.60
N GLY A 10 -1.90 -0.81 -2.65
CA GLY A 10 -2.25 -0.67 -1.24
C GLY A 10 -1.86 0.69 -0.67
N GLY A 11 -0.59 1.07 -0.85
CA GLY A 11 -0.10 2.39 -0.46
C GLY A 11 -0.86 3.53 -1.14
N ALA A 12 -1.18 3.38 -2.43
CA ALA A 12 -1.90 4.40 -3.18
C ALA A 12 -3.33 4.64 -2.64
N GLU A 13 -4.08 3.59 -2.30
CA GLU A 13 -5.42 3.74 -1.71
C GLU A 13 -5.35 4.48 -0.37
N ILE A 14 -4.39 4.13 0.48
CA ILE A 14 -4.19 4.77 1.79
C ILE A 14 -3.81 6.25 1.62
N LEU A 15 -2.80 6.54 0.80
CA LEU A 15 -2.31 7.91 0.62
C LEU A 15 -3.34 8.81 -0.04
N ARG A 16 -4.10 8.30 -1.01
CA ARG A 16 -5.19 9.03 -1.64
C ARG A 16 -6.28 9.35 -0.61
N SER A 17 -6.68 8.38 0.23
CA SER A 17 -7.67 8.58 1.29
C SER A 17 -7.17 9.57 2.34
N TRP A 18 -5.90 9.45 2.72
CA TRP A 18 -5.27 10.41 3.63
C TRP A 18 -5.32 11.84 3.06
N LEU A 19 -5.03 12.00 1.78
CA LEU A 19 -5.05 13.30 1.11
C LEU A 19 -6.46 13.91 1.07
N SER A 20 -7.50 13.11 0.92
CA SER A 20 -8.90 13.58 0.93
C SER A 20 -9.32 14.13 2.29
N GLN A 21 -8.78 13.57 3.37
CA GLN A 21 -9.06 13.98 4.75
C GLN A 21 -8.17 15.14 5.21
N ASN A 22 -7.03 15.37 4.55
CA ASN A 22 -6.03 16.37 4.92
C ASN A 22 -5.87 17.41 3.79
N LYS A 23 -6.72 18.41 3.78
CA LYS A 23 -6.75 19.46 2.74
C LYS A 23 -5.53 20.38 2.87
N GLN A 24 -4.48 20.10 2.14
CA GLN A 24 -3.28 20.92 2.02
C GLN A 24 -2.76 20.91 0.58
N PRO A 25 -1.99 21.92 0.15
CA PRO A 25 -1.35 21.91 -1.16
C PRO A 25 -0.44 20.68 -1.33
N TYR A 26 -0.54 20.02 -2.47
CA TYR A 26 0.24 18.82 -2.77
C TYR A 26 0.74 18.78 -4.20
N CYS A 27 1.77 17.97 -4.44
CA CYS A 27 2.18 17.49 -5.75
C CYS A 27 2.25 15.96 -5.73
N LEU A 28 2.02 15.33 -6.89
CA LEU A 28 1.92 13.88 -7.02
C LEU A 28 3.09 13.32 -7.81
N VAL A 29 3.72 12.28 -7.29
CA VAL A 29 4.72 11.46 -7.98
C VAL A 29 4.21 10.03 -7.96
N LEU A 30 3.62 9.60 -9.06
CA LEU A 30 2.90 8.33 -9.15
C LEU A 30 3.53 7.42 -10.20
N GLY A 31 3.57 6.12 -9.90
CA GLY A 31 3.97 5.08 -10.84
C GLY A 31 3.02 3.88 -10.77
N GLY A 32 3.12 2.96 -11.74
CA GLY A 32 2.36 1.71 -11.73
C GLY A 32 0.86 1.87 -11.46
N PRO A 33 0.26 0.98 -10.65
CA PRO A 33 -1.17 1.01 -10.35
C PRO A 33 -1.63 2.26 -9.59
N ALA A 34 -0.73 2.99 -8.90
CA ALA A 34 -1.10 4.21 -8.18
C ALA A 34 -1.70 5.28 -9.10
N ILE A 35 -1.27 5.36 -10.36
CA ILE A 35 -1.79 6.33 -11.34
C ILE A 35 -3.31 6.17 -11.49
N ALA A 36 -3.77 4.96 -11.79
CA ALA A 36 -5.20 4.70 -11.99
C ALA A 36 -6.02 4.92 -10.71
N ILE A 37 -5.46 4.59 -9.54
CA ILE A 37 -6.12 4.76 -8.25
C ILE A 37 -6.34 6.24 -7.95
N PHE A 38 -5.33 7.07 -8.12
CA PHE A 38 -5.48 8.51 -7.90
C PHE A 38 -6.42 9.14 -8.93
N GLN A 39 -6.30 8.78 -10.22
CA GLN A 39 -7.18 9.30 -11.27
C GLN A 39 -8.65 8.92 -11.06
N ARG A 40 -8.94 7.72 -10.57
CA ARG A 40 -10.32 7.27 -10.28
C ARG A 40 -11.05 8.20 -9.30
N LYS A 41 -10.32 8.79 -8.35
CA LYS A 41 -10.91 9.58 -7.26
C LYS A 41 -10.70 11.10 -7.43
N LEU A 42 -9.61 11.52 -8.03
CA LEU A 42 -9.28 12.95 -8.23
C LEU A 42 -9.58 13.44 -9.65
N GLY A 43 -9.94 12.52 -10.56
CA GLY A 43 -10.04 12.84 -11.98
C GLY A 43 -8.65 12.99 -12.61
N ASN A 44 -8.55 13.85 -13.62
CA ASN A 44 -7.26 14.10 -14.27
C ASN A 44 -6.36 14.87 -13.30
N CYS A 45 -5.26 14.25 -12.87
CA CYS A 45 -4.29 14.83 -11.95
C CYS A 45 -2.91 14.95 -12.63
N GLU A 46 -2.23 16.03 -12.36
CA GLU A 46 -0.87 16.23 -12.82
C GLU A 46 0.11 15.37 -12.04
N ILE A 47 0.98 14.64 -12.75
CA ILE A 47 2.03 13.82 -12.16
C ILE A 47 3.35 14.52 -12.40
N ASN A 48 4.06 14.84 -11.34
CA ASN A 48 5.31 15.56 -11.37
C ASN A 48 6.51 14.60 -11.42
N PRO A 49 7.62 15.01 -12.06
CA PRO A 49 8.90 14.34 -11.87
C PRO A 49 9.34 14.38 -10.39
N LEU A 50 9.95 13.29 -9.90
CA LEU A 50 10.37 13.19 -8.51
C LEU A 50 11.29 14.35 -8.08
N SER A 51 12.27 14.71 -8.90
CA SER A 51 13.19 15.81 -8.61
C SER A 51 12.47 17.13 -8.39
N GLN A 52 11.53 17.46 -9.27
CA GLN A 52 10.72 18.68 -9.16
C GLN A 52 9.84 18.66 -7.91
N ALA A 53 9.20 17.52 -7.61
CA ALA A 53 8.37 17.40 -6.41
C ALA A 53 9.19 17.59 -5.12
N ILE A 54 10.42 17.04 -5.07
CA ILE A 54 11.31 17.23 -3.92
C ILE A 54 11.74 18.69 -3.75
N GLU A 55 11.98 19.41 -4.84
CA GLU A 55 12.31 20.84 -4.77
C GLU A 55 11.17 21.68 -4.22
N LEU A 56 9.94 21.41 -4.67
CA LEU A 56 8.76 22.19 -4.38
C LEU A 56 8.13 21.90 -2.99
N CYS A 57 8.28 20.67 -2.48
CA CYS A 57 7.61 20.27 -1.24
C CYS A 57 8.33 20.76 0.02
N ASP A 58 7.59 20.85 1.12
CA ASP A 58 8.13 21.06 2.46
C ASP A 58 8.49 19.73 3.12
N TRP A 59 7.75 18.68 2.80
CA TRP A 59 7.95 17.33 3.30
C TRP A 59 7.33 16.28 2.36
N VAL A 60 7.69 15.02 2.55
CA VAL A 60 7.26 13.89 1.70
C VAL A 60 6.45 12.89 2.51
N LEU A 61 5.33 12.43 1.94
CA LEU A 61 4.61 11.25 2.39
C LEU A 61 4.61 10.22 1.27
N CYS A 62 5.18 9.06 1.50
CA CYS A 62 5.22 7.98 0.51
C CYS A 62 4.58 6.69 1.01
N GLY A 63 4.17 5.84 0.07
CA GLY A 63 3.89 4.45 0.33
C GLY A 63 5.17 3.65 0.52
N THR A 64 5.07 2.33 0.42
CA THR A 64 6.20 1.42 0.37
C THR A 64 5.99 0.40 -0.73
N SER A 65 7.05 0.05 -1.45
CA SER A 65 7.02 -0.98 -2.47
C SER A 65 8.25 -1.88 -2.38
N TRP A 66 8.06 -3.17 -2.62
CA TRP A 66 9.16 -4.10 -2.83
C TRP A 66 9.45 -4.30 -4.33
N LYS A 67 8.49 -3.99 -5.20
CA LYS A 67 8.58 -4.13 -6.67
C LYS A 67 9.19 -2.90 -7.37
N SER A 68 9.02 -1.73 -6.77
CA SER A 68 9.46 -0.45 -7.34
C SER A 68 10.50 0.23 -6.44
N ASP A 69 11.40 0.98 -7.03
CA ASP A 69 12.36 1.80 -6.30
C ASP A 69 11.90 3.25 -6.15
N LEU A 70 10.70 3.61 -6.64
CA LEU A 70 10.21 4.99 -6.65
C LEU A 70 10.19 5.62 -5.24
N GLU A 71 9.57 4.93 -4.28
CA GLU A 71 9.46 5.40 -2.90
C GLU A 71 10.83 5.43 -2.20
N LYS A 72 11.69 4.43 -2.47
CA LYS A 72 13.06 4.40 -1.94
C LYS A 72 13.90 5.56 -2.46
N GLN A 73 13.77 5.90 -3.75
CA GLN A 73 14.42 7.07 -4.33
C GLN A 73 13.89 8.36 -3.72
N ALA A 74 12.57 8.45 -3.49
CA ALA A 74 11.96 9.62 -2.85
C ALA A 74 12.49 9.81 -1.43
N ILE A 75 12.59 8.74 -0.63
CA ILE A 75 13.16 8.80 0.71
C ILE A 75 14.62 9.30 0.64
N ALA A 76 15.45 8.71 -0.22
CA ALA A 76 16.84 9.10 -0.35
C ALA A 76 17.02 10.58 -0.77
N MET A 77 16.26 11.01 -1.78
CA MET A 77 16.33 12.38 -2.29
C MET A 77 15.82 13.40 -1.28
N ALA A 78 14.72 13.09 -0.57
CA ALA A 78 14.19 13.97 0.47
C ALA A 78 15.19 14.16 1.62
N LYS A 79 15.85 13.09 2.05
CA LYS A 79 16.88 13.16 3.10
C LYS A 79 18.10 13.98 2.66
N VAL A 80 18.57 13.82 1.42
CA VAL A 80 19.64 14.63 0.86
C VAL A 80 19.26 16.12 0.80
N ALA A 81 17.99 16.41 0.48
CA ALA A 81 17.44 17.77 0.47
C ALA A 81 17.10 18.33 1.86
N GLY A 82 17.36 17.59 2.95
CA GLY A 82 17.06 18.01 4.32
C GLY A 82 15.55 18.10 4.63
N LYS A 83 14.72 17.40 3.86
CA LYS A 83 13.26 17.42 4.02
C LYS A 83 12.78 16.22 4.82
N LYS A 84 11.79 16.44 5.69
CA LYS A 84 11.15 15.37 6.43
C LYS A 84 10.47 14.40 5.47
N VAL A 85 10.66 13.10 5.69
CA VAL A 85 10.00 12.05 4.92
C VAL A 85 9.34 11.03 5.83
N ILE A 86 8.09 10.72 5.53
CA ILE A 86 7.25 9.76 6.23
C ILE A 86 6.83 8.68 5.24
N ALA A 87 6.96 7.40 5.62
CA ALA A 87 6.47 6.28 4.82
C ALA A 87 5.30 5.59 5.51
N PHE A 88 4.19 5.37 4.78
CA PHE A 88 3.11 4.52 5.27
C PHE A 88 3.40 3.07 4.87
N LEU A 89 3.61 2.22 5.87
CA LEU A 89 3.86 0.80 5.72
C LEU A 89 2.51 0.05 5.79
N ASP A 90 2.03 -0.39 4.65
CA ASP A 90 0.70 -0.94 4.44
C ASP A 90 0.63 -2.48 4.53
N HIS A 91 1.70 -3.13 4.99
CA HIS A 91 1.86 -4.59 4.97
C HIS A 91 2.48 -5.12 6.25
N TRP A 92 2.37 -6.45 6.48
CA TRP A 92 2.98 -7.15 7.63
C TRP A 92 4.20 -8.00 7.26
N VAL A 93 4.56 -8.05 5.96
CA VAL A 93 5.67 -8.86 5.43
C VAL A 93 6.62 -8.03 4.58
N GLU A 94 7.80 -8.59 4.31
CA GLU A 94 8.84 -7.99 3.46
C GLU A 94 9.27 -6.58 3.90
N PHE A 95 9.26 -6.32 5.20
CA PHE A 95 9.55 -5.01 5.76
C PHE A 95 10.93 -4.47 5.35
N GLU A 96 11.97 -5.32 5.40
CA GLU A 96 13.33 -4.91 5.09
C GLU A 96 13.49 -4.58 3.59
N GLY A 97 12.95 -5.43 2.71
CA GLY A 97 13.03 -5.22 1.26
C GLY A 97 12.36 -3.93 0.77
N ARG A 98 11.38 -3.42 1.53
CA ARG A 98 10.68 -2.17 1.21
C ARG A 98 11.54 -0.92 1.40
N PHE A 99 12.60 -1.02 2.19
CA PHE A 99 13.54 0.07 2.48
C PHE A 99 14.96 -0.20 1.97
N GLN A 100 15.16 -1.27 1.20
CA GLN A 100 16.46 -1.56 0.59
C GLN A 100 16.49 -1.14 -0.87
N ASN A 101 17.48 -0.32 -1.23
CA ASN A 101 17.77 0.06 -2.59
C ASN A 101 19.19 -0.41 -2.95
N LYS A 102 19.30 -1.38 -3.88
CA LYS A 102 20.59 -1.96 -4.32
C LYS A 102 21.50 -2.37 -3.17
N GLY A 103 20.94 -3.01 -2.13
CA GLY A 103 21.68 -3.47 -0.96
C GLY A 103 21.97 -2.40 0.10
N VAL A 104 21.53 -1.15 -0.12
CA VAL A 104 21.65 -0.07 0.86
C VAL A 104 20.28 0.18 1.49
N SER A 105 20.24 0.21 2.81
CA SER A 105 19.02 0.57 3.55
C SER A 105 18.80 2.08 3.54
N VAL A 106 17.58 2.49 3.17
CA VAL A 106 17.17 3.90 3.12
C VAL A 106 15.89 4.06 3.94
N PHE A 107 16.01 4.64 5.14
CA PHE A 107 14.89 4.78 6.07
C PHE A 107 14.30 6.19 6.06
N PRO A 108 12.96 6.31 6.18
CA PRO A 108 12.28 7.58 6.41
C PRO A 108 12.56 8.10 7.83
N ASP A 109 12.14 9.32 8.13
CA ASP A 109 12.21 9.88 9.49
C ASP A 109 11.12 9.27 10.39
N GLU A 110 9.97 8.91 9.81
CA GLU A 110 8.89 8.19 10.50
C GLU A 110 8.32 7.10 9.60
N ILE A 111 7.90 5.99 10.21
CA ILE A 111 7.08 4.95 9.59
C ILE A 111 5.69 5.02 10.21
N TRP A 112 4.67 5.24 9.40
CA TRP A 112 3.27 5.11 9.81
C TRP A 112 2.76 3.71 9.53
N VAL A 113 2.00 3.15 10.44
CA VAL A 113 1.39 1.82 10.34
C VAL A 113 -0.08 1.87 10.75
N GLY A 114 -0.92 1.04 10.12
CA GLY A 114 -2.37 1.08 10.27
C GLY A 114 -2.91 0.34 11.50
N ASP A 115 -2.12 -0.52 12.15
CA ASP A 115 -2.55 -1.36 13.26
C ASP A 115 -1.44 -1.64 14.28
N THR A 116 -1.83 -2.18 15.42
CA THR A 116 -0.92 -2.44 16.57
C THR A 116 0.06 -3.57 16.30
N ASP A 117 -0.31 -4.57 15.50
CA ASP A 117 0.57 -5.68 15.16
C ASP A 117 1.65 -5.23 14.18
N ALA A 118 1.29 -4.49 13.15
CA ALA A 118 2.25 -3.85 12.25
C ALA A 118 3.21 -2.94 13.02
N LYS A 119 2.69 -2.16 14.00
CA LYS A 119 3.55 -1.32 14.87
C LYS A 119 4.56 -2.15 15.63
N ARG A 120 4.12 -3.22 16.29
CA ARG A 120 5.00 -4.10 17.08
C ARG A 120 6.09 -4.73 16.21
N VAL A 121 5.73 -5.20 15.01
CA VAL A 121 6.69 -5.80 14.07
C VAL A 121 7.67 -4.74 13.54
N ALA A 122 7.18 -3.57 13.12
CA ALA A 122 8.00 -2.49 12.61
C ALA A 122 9.00 -1.96 13.65
N GLN A 123 8.56 -1.74 14.90
CA GLN A 123 9.44 -1.31 15.99
C GLN A 123 10.57 -2.31 16.26
N LYS A 124 10.29 -3.61 16.15
CA LYS A 124 11.31 -4.65 16.31
C LYS A 124 12.32 -4.67 15.16
N LYS A 125 11.84 -4.41 13.93
CA LYS A 125 12.66 -4.44 12.71
C LYS A 125 13.46 -3.15 12.51
N PHE A 126 12.92 -2.01 12.93
CA PHE A 126 13.48 -0.68 12.72
C PHE A 126 13.60 0.07 14.07
N PRO A 127 14.46 -0.38 14.98
CA PRO A 127 14.54 0.17 16.35
C PRO A 127 14.94 1.66 16.36
N ASP A 128 15.66 2.12 15.34
CA ASP A 128 16.17 3.50 15.24
C ASP A 128 15.23 4.44 14.44
N VAL A 129 14.06 3.94 13.97
CA VAL A 129 13.09 4.74 13.23
C VAL A 129 11.83 4.94 14.07
N ALA A 130 11.32 6.16 14.11
CA ALA A 130 10.06 6.45 14.79
C ALA A 130 8.89 5.72 14.11
N VAL A 131 8.20 4.81 14.84
CA VAL A 131 7.03 4.08 14.33
C VAL A 131 5.77 4.60 14.99
N VAL A 132 4.89 5.19 14.20
CA VAL A 132 3.66 5.86 14.64
C VAL A 132 2.43 5.09 14.19
N LEU A 133 1.55 4.75 15.13
CA LEU A 133 0.25 4.19 14.80
C LEU A 133 -0.66 5.30 14.25
N LYS A 134 -1.18 5.10 13.05
CA LYS A 134 -2.17 5.96 12.41
C LYS A 134 -3.36 5.11 11.98
N SER A 135 -4.58 5.62 12.16
CA SER A 135 -5.75 4.96 11.53
C SER A 135 -5.53 4.86 10.02
N ASN A 136 -5.97 3.75 9.44
CA ASN A 136 -5.90 3.60 8.00
C ASN A 136 -7.09 4.36 7.36
N PRO A 137 -6.85 5.51 6.71
CA PRO A 137 -7.91 6.35 6.17
C PRO A 137 -8.69 5.71 5.01
N TYR A 138 -8.13 4.68 4.39
CA TYR A 138 -8.82 3.93 3.35
C TYR A 138 -10.01 3.15 3.91
N PHE A 139 -9.93 2.63 5.13
CA PHE A 139 -11.07 1.94 5.75
C PHE A 139 -12.22 2.88 6.06
N ASP A 140 -11.93 4.11 6.45
CA ASP A 140 -12.96 5.13 6.65
C ASP A 140 -13.69 5.46 5.32
N ASP A 141 -12.93 5.64 4.24
CA ASP A 141 -13.49 5.86 2.91
C ASP A 141 -14.31 4.66 2.42
N LEU A 142 -13.81 3.43 2.64
CA LEU A 142 -14.50 2.20 2.27
C LEU A 142 -15.82 2.06 3.03
N GLU A 143 -15.86 2.39 4.32
CA GLU A 143 -17.09 2.36 5.10
C GLU A 143 -18.13 3.34 4.57
N ILE A 144 -17.72 4.55 4.18
CA ILE A 144 -18.61 5.54 3.56
C ILE A 144 -19.15 5.01 2.22
N GLU A 145 -18.31 4.44 1.37
CA GLU A 145 -18.71 3.87 0.08
C GLU A 145 -19.70 2.69 0.26
N LEU A 146 -19.45 1.83 1.23
CA LEU A 146 -20.34 0.69 1.52
C LEU A 146 -21.70 1.15 2.05
N ARG A 147 -21.73 2.17 2.92
CA ARG A 147 -22.99 2.74 3.44
C ARG A 147 -23.80 3.43 2.36
N ALA A 148 -23.16 4.08 1.39
CA ALA A 148 -23.84 4.71 0.24
C ALA A 148 -24.45 3.68 -0.72
N ASN A 149 -23.90 2.46 -0.79
CA ASN A 149 -24.34 1.37 -1.65
C ASN A 149 -25.28 0.38 -0.94
N THR A 150 -26.22 0.87 -0.13
CA THR A 150 -27.17 0.06 0.69
C THR A 150 -28.13 -0.83 -0.10
N ASN A 151 -28.02 -0.93 -1.42
CA ASN A 151 -28.81 -1.80 -2.28
C ASN A 151 -28.47 -3.31 -2.16
N PHE A 152 -27.49 -3.68 -1.36
CA PHE A 152 -27.33 -5.07 -0.95
C PHE A 152 -28.37 -5.43 0.11
N LEU A 153 -29.62 -5.60 -0.32
CA LEU A 153 -30.64 -6.26 0.49
C LEU A 153 -30.15 -7.70 0.74
N ARG A 154 -29.54 -7.91 1.91
CA ARG A 154 -29.26 -9.25 2.40
C ARG A 154 -30.61 -9.96 2.54
N ASP A 155 -30.84 -10.97 1.69
CA ASP A 155 -31.84 -11.98 2.01
C ASP A 155 -31.38 -12.66 3.30
N SER A 156 -31.97 -12.25 4.43
CA SER A 156 -31.59 -12.72 5.78
C SER A 156 -31.79 -14.24 5.95
N LYS A 157 -32.41 -14.90 4.97
CA LYS A 157 -32.65 -16.33 4.97
C LYS A 157 -31.56 -17.16 4.29
N LYS A 158 -30.61 -16.51 3.59
CA LYS A 158 -29.51 -17.19 2.88
C LYS A 158 -28.17 -16.82 3.49
N CYS A 159 -27.38 -17.85 3.83
CA CYS A 159 -25.97 -17.66 4.15
C CYS A 159 -25.21 -17.39 2.85
N SER A 160 -24.54 -16.23 2.78
CA SER A 160 -23.67 -15.89 1.65
C SER A 160 -22.21 -15.92 2.13
N VAL A 161 -21.38 -16.65 1.41
CA VAL A 161 -19.95 -16.77 1.70
C VAL A 161 -19.17 -16.18 0.51
N LEU A 162 -18.26 -15.27 0.80
CA LEU A 162 -17.28 -14.77 -0.16
C LEU A 162 -15.98 -15.55 0.01
N TYR A 163 -15.58 -16.27 -1.03
CA TYR A 163 -14.27 -16.90 -1.09
C TYR A 163 -13.35 -16.08 -2.00
N VAL A 164 -12.25 -15.57 -1.44
CA VAL A 164 -11.27 -14.76 -2.18
C VAL A 164 -10.08 -15.64 -2.54
N CYS A 165 -9.82 -15.77 -3.84
CA CYS A 165 -8.67 -16.52 -4.37
C CYS A 165 -7.54 -15.56 -4.79
N GLU A 166 -6.31 -16.03 -4.65
CA GLU A 166 -5.13 -15.45 -5.26
C GLU A 166 -4.61 -16.34 -6.39
N PRO A 167 -3.98 -15.80 -7.44
CA PRO A 167 -3.46 -16.59 -8.57
C PRO A 167 -2.13 -17.26 -8.20
N LEU A 168 -2.16 -18.20 -7.25
CA LEU A 168 -0.97 -18.87 -6.71
C LEU A 168 -0.23 -19.70 -7.76
N SER A 169 -0.95 -20.41 -8.61
CA SER A 169 -0.38 -21.23 -9.67
C SER A 169 0.38 -20.41 -10.71
N GLU A 170 -0.22 -19.28 -11.14
CA GLU A 170 0.43 -18.37 -12.08
C GLU A 170 1.70 -17.74 -11.48
N GLN A 171 1.62 -17.29 -10.23
CA GLN A 171 2.77 -16.71 -9.53
C GLN A 171 3.88 -17.75 -9.29
N ALA A 172 3.51 -18.96 -8.89
CA ALA A 172 4.46 -20.05 -8.70
C ALA A 172 5.18 -20.43 -10.01
N LEU A 173 4.42 -20.54 -11.11
CA LEU A 173 4.98 -20.79 -12.42
C LEU A 173 5.95 -19.69 -12.86
N LEU A 174 5.57 -18.43 -12.67
CA LEU A 174 6.38 -17.27 -13.06
C LEU A 174 7.69 -17.17 -12.27
N HIS A 175 7.66 -17.45 -10.97
CA HIS A 175 8.82 -17.24 -10.09
C HIS A 175 9.69 -18.48 -9.90
N TYR A 176 9.09 -19.67 -9.97
CA TYR A 176 9.76 -20.94 -9.65
C TYR A 176 9.72 -21.95 -10.78
N GLY A 177 9.01 -21.68 -11.88
CA GLY A 177 8.89 -22.59 -13.03
C GLY A 177 7.98 -23.81 -12.77
N ASP A 178 7.27 -23.84 -11.65
CA ASP A 178 6.36 -24.92 -11.27
C ASP A 178 5.09 -24.33 -10.66
N GLU A 179 3.93 -24.57 -11.30
CA GLU A 179 2.63 -24.10 -10.83
C GLU A 179 2.23 -24.66 -9.45
N ARG A 180 2.81 -25.77 -9.05
CA ARG A 180 2.58 -26.46 -7.77
C ARG A 180 3.72 -26.30 -6.77
N TYR A 181 4.61 -25.34 -6.97
CA TYR A 181 5.74 -25.09 -6.08
C TYR A 181 5.35 -25.03 -4.59
N PHE A 182 4.18 -24.48 -4.26
CA PHE A 182 3.66 -24.41 -2.88
C PHE A 182 2.94 -25.69 -2.43
N GLY A 183 2.91 -26.74 -3.27
CA GLY A 183 2.24 -28.02 -2.97
C GLY A 183 0.74 -28.05 -3.28
N TYR A 184 0.12 -26.91 -3.62
CA TYR A 184 -1.28 -26.79 -4.01
C TYR A 184 -1.47 -25.59 -4.94
N THR A 185 -2.65 -25.54 -5.60
CA THR A 185 -3.11 -24.41 -6.41
C THR A 185 -4.34 -23.76 -5.78
N GLU A 186 -4.73 -22.58 -6.25
CA GLU A 186 -5.99 -21.92 -5.85
C GLU A 186 -7.21 -22.79 -6.15
N GLU A 187 -7.18 -23.60 -7.22
CA GLU A 187 -8.24 -24.55 -7.54
C GLU A 187 -8.34 -25.68 -6.51
N ASP A 188 -7.19 -26.21 -6.05
CA ASP A 188 -7.17 -27.25 -5.03
C ASP A 188 -7.76 -26.71 -3.72
N ALA A 189 -7.40 -25.49 -3.34
CA ALA A 189 -7.94 -24.82 -2.18
C ALA A 189 -9.46 -24.59 -2.29
N LEU A 190 -9.94 -24.15 -3.46
CA LEU A 190 -11.36 -23.97 -3.72
C LEU A 190 -12.13 -25.30 -3.70
N LYS A 191 -11.61 -26.36 -4.29
CA LYS A 191 -12.19 -27.72 -4.24
C LYS A 191 -12.27 -28.22 -2.80
N PHE A 192 -11.21 -28.01 -2.01
CA PHE A 192 -11.20 -28.35 -0.60
C PHE A 192 -12.28 -27.59 0.20
N PHE A 193 -12.41 -26.28 -0.06
CA PHE A 193 -13.45 -25.45 0.56
C PHE A 193 -14.85 -26.02 0.28
N PHE A 194 -15.22 -26.26 -0.99
CA PHE A 194 -16.53 -26.80 -1.34
C PHE A 194 -16.80 -28.20 -0.75
N LYS A 195 -15.77 -29.03 -0.64
CA LYS A 195 -15.92 -30.36 -0.05
C LYS A 195 -16.25 -30.33 1.45
N ASN A 196 -15.86 -29.24 2.16
CA ASN A 196 -15.98 -29.14 3.61
C ASN A 196 -17.04 -28.13 4.09
N THR A 197 -17.77 -27.48 3.17
CA THR A 197 -18.82 -26.49 3.49
C THR A 197 -20.23 -26.98 3.17
N GLY A 198 -20.40 -28.24 2.74
CA GLY A 198 -21.70 -28.89 2.41
C GLY A 198 -22.33 -29.59 3.59
#